data_6fc7446e15d08604b0878712e2124ee4
#
_entry.id   6fc7446e15d08604b0878712e2124ee4
#
_cell.length_a   1.000
_cell.length_b   1.000
_cell.length_c   1.000
_cell.angle_alpha   90.00
_cell.angle_beta   90.00
_cell.angle_gamma   90.00
#
_symmetry.space_group_name_H-M   'P 1'
#
loop_
_entity.id
_entity.type
_entity.pdbx_description
1 polymer ?
#
loop_
_entity_poly.entity_id
_entity_poly.type
_entity_poly.pdbx_seq_one_letter_code
_entity_poly.pdbx_strand_id
1 'polypeptide(L)'
;AGAYEQWIDQGADAFRIDTIAWMPSSFWQAFSQRIRSKHPGFFMFGEAFDYDAAKIAVHTLPGKGEVSVLDFPMKQAMDEVFGSKQAGFERLEPALFLQDGPFANPYELATFYDNHDMPRMDASDTGFIDAHNWLFTARGIPVLYYGSETGFMRGRAEHAGNRNYYGQERVDAAWQSPIHRALSQVANLRKASPALQRGLQVPLELAGNRAAFYRVYEHAGEHQIALVLLNKGDAAEAFRIDQLLQAGDWKDAVDGTRVTVAEGDALQADVPAHGIKVYLLDAAVTLPALKTRLDALRVTPKTQG
;
A
#
# COMPACT_ATOMS: atom_id res chain seq x y z
N ALA A 1 -5.97 13.71 -26.20
CA ALA A 1 -7.00 13.77 -25.15
C ALA A 1 -8.39 13.33 -25.64
N GLY A 2 -8.85 13.73 -26.86
CA GLY A 2 -10.19 13.40 -27.33
C GLY A 2 -10.57 11.92 -27.28
N ALA A 3 -9.68 11.02 -27.71
CA ALA A 3 -9.92 9.58 -27.64
C ALA A 3 -10.04 9.07 -26.18
N TYR A 4 -9.30 9.66 -25.24
CA TYR A 4 -9.40 9.31 -23.82
C TYR A 4 -10.70 9.82 -23.19
N GLU A 5 -11.14 11.03 -23.56
CA GLU A 5 -12.43 11.56 -23.13
C GLU A 5 -13.57 10.62 -23.55
N GLN A 6 -13.52 10.07 -24.75
CA GLN A 6 -14.50 9.08 -25.24
C GLN A 6 -14.56 7.84 -24.34
N TRP A 7 -13.41 7.36 -23.82
CA TRP A 7 -13.39 6.22 -22.88
C TRP A 7 -14.02 6.59 -21.53
N ILE A 8 -13.79 7.81 -21.04
CA ILE A 8 -14.44 8.29 -19.81
C ILE A 8 -15.95 8.35 -20.02
N ASP A 9 -16.41 8.89 -21.15
CA ASP A 9 -17.84 8.95 -21.51
C ASP A 9 -18.46 7.54 -21.62
N GLN A 10 -17.67 6.52 -21.91
CA GLN A 10 -18.09 5.11 -21.96
C GLN A 10 -17.96 4.40 -20.59
N GLY A 11 -17.54 5.10 -19.53
CA GLY A 11 -17.51 4.58 -18.16
C GLY A 11 -16.13 4.17 -17.63
N ALA A 12 -15.04 4.63 -18.23
CA ALA A 12 -13.71 4.44 -17.62
C ALA A 12 -13.58 5.31 -16.37
N ASP A 13 -13.22 4.72 -15.23
CA ASP A 13 -13.08 5.40 -13.94
C ASP A 13 -11.67 5.93 -13.68
N ALA A 14 -10.65 5.37 -14.34
CA ALA A 14 -9.25 5.76 -14.20
C ALA A 14 -8.44 5.37 -15.45
N PHE A 15 -7.23 5.93 -15.59
CA PHE A 15 -6.28 5.52 -16.63
C PHE A 15 -4.96 5.03 -16.03
N ARG A 16 -4.50 3.88 -16.51
CA ARG A 16 -3.10 3.49 -16.46
C ARG A 16 -2.43 3.97 -17.76
N ILE A 17 -1.41 4.79 -17.63
CA ILE A 17 -0.67 5.37 -18.74
C ILE A 17 0.64 4.60 -18.91
N ASP A 18 0.77 3.92 -20.03
CA ASP A 18 1.97 3.20 -20.41
C ASP A 18 3.11 4.16 -20.75
N THR A 19 4.36 3.81 -20.40
CA THR A 19 5.57 4.53 -20.83
C THR A 19 5.53 6.06 -20.67
N ILE A 20 5.01 6.55 -19.52
CA ILE A 20 4.81 8.00 -19.29
C ILE A 20 6.11 8.81 -19.47
N ALA A 21 7.26 8.20 -19.19
CA ALA A 21 8.57 8.86 -19.29
C ALA A 21 8.98 9.20 -20.73
N TRP A 22 8.32 8.63 -21.76
CA TRP A 22 8.70 8.83 -23.16
C TRP A 22 8.14 10.09 -23.81
N MET A 23 7.24 10.77 -23.12
CA MET A 23 6.70 12.05 -23.58
C MET A 23 7.14 13.17 -22.63
N PRO A 24 7.38 14.38 -23.15
CA PRO A 24 7.79 15.50 -22.32
C PRO A 24 6.72 15.90 -21.29
N SER A 25 7.14 16.43 -20.15
CA SER A 25 6.24 16.87 -19.07
C SER A 25 5.18 17.87 -19.54
N SER A 26 5.51 18.74 -20.50
CA SER A 26 4.56 19.70 -21.09
C SER A 26 3.37 19.01 -21.78
N PHE A 27 3.60 17.85 -22.42
CA PHE A 27 2.51 17.06 -22.99
C PHE A 27 1.60 16.51 -21.90
N TRP A 28 2.17 15.94 -20.84
CA TRP A 28 1.38 15.38 -19.74
C TRP A 28 0.65 16.47 -18.95
N GLN A 29 1.26 17.63 -18.79
CA GLN A 29 0.59 18.76 -18.16
C GLN A 29 -0.65 19.18 -18.96
N ALA A 30 -0.50 19.40 -20.27
CA ALA A 30 -1.64 19.75 -21.14
C ALA A 30 -2.72 18.65 -21.17
N PHE A 31 -2.29 17.39 -21.19
CA PHE A 31 -3.19 16.23 -21.17
C PHE A 31 -4.00 16.16 -19.88
N SER A 32 -3.32 16.17 -18.72
CA SER A 32 -3.96 16.04 -17.40
C SER A 32 -4.87 17.22 -17.08
N GLN A 33 -4.44 18.45 -17.40
CA GLN A 33 -5.27 19.65 -17.25
C GLN A 33 -6.56 19.56 -18.07
N ARG A 34 -6.46 19.10 -19.32
CA ARG A 34 -7.64 18.93 -20.17
C ARG A 34 -8.61 17.86 -19.63
N ILE A 35 -8.09 16.71 -19.17
CA ILE A 35 -8.96 15.68 -18.57
C ILE A 35 -9.63 16.23 -17.30
N ARG A 36 -8.86 16.80 -16.37
CA ARG A 36 -9.41 17.30 -15.09
C ARG A 36 -10.33 18.49 -15.23
N SER A 37 -10.15 19.32 -16.26
CA SER A 37 -11.08 20.45 -16.50
C SER A 37 -12.50 19.98 -16.81
N LYS A 38 -12.66 18.79 -17.38
CA LYS A 38 -13.95 18.19 -17.72
C LYS A 38 -14.40 17.16 -16.70
N HIS A 39 -13.47 16.45 -16.13
CA HIS A 39 -13.67 15.34 -15.17
C HIS A 39 -12.84 15.58 -13.91
N PRO A 40 -13.27 16.51 -13.02
CA PRO A 40 -12.55 16.81 -11.78
C PRO A 40 -12.39 15.56 -10.92
N GLY A 41 -11.18 15.32 -10.41
CA GLY A 41 -10.89 14.15 -9.58
C GLY A 41 -10.65 12.84 -10.35
N PHE A 42 -10.68 12.85 -11.69
CA PHE A 42 -10.39 11.64 -12.47
C PHE A 42 -8.96 11.15 -12.18
N PHE A 43 -8.85 9.90 -11.73
CA PHE A 43 -7.57 9.33 -11.32
C PHE A 43 -6.75 8.83 -12.52
N MET A 44 -5.47 9.14 -12.51
CA MET A 44 -4.53 8.67 -13.52
C MET A 44 -3.22 8.28 -12.84
N PHE A 45 -2.64 7.17 -13.27
CA PHE A 45 -1.29 6.78 -12.88
C PHE A 45 -0.49 6.28 -14.09
N GLY A 46 0.80 6.57 -14.08
CA GLY A 46 1.70 6.27 -15.18
C GLY A 46 2.71 5.19 -14.82
N GLU A 47 3.17 4.47 -15.83
CA GLU A 47 4.35 3.65 -15.72
C GLU A 47 5.58 4.48 -16.09
N ALA A 48 6.37 4.82 -15.08
CA ALA A 48 7.72 5.33 -15.22
C ALA A 48 8.67 4.28 -14.66
N PHE A 49 9.26 3.48 -15.54
CA PHE A 49 10.11 2.37 -15.14
C PHE A 49 11.49 2.88 -14.67
N ASP A 50 11.65 3.07 -13.38
CA ASP A 50 12.95 3.32 -12.72
C ASP A 50 12.80 3.01 -11.23
N TYR A 51 13.86 2.51 -10.60
CA TYR A 51 13.91 2.30 -9.15
C TYR A 51 14.36 3.54 -8.38
N ASP A 52 14.87 4.56 -9.07
CA ASP A 52 15.18 5.86 -8.48
C ASP A 52 13.90 6.68 -8.32
N ALA A 53 13.48 6.85 -7.07
CA ALA A 53 12.27 7.58 -6.73
C ALA A 53 12.26 9.02 -7.28
N ALA A 54 13.41 9.71 -7.32
CA ALA A 54 13.47 11.09 -7.80
C ALA A 54 13.13 11.20 -9.29
N LYS A 55 13.53 10.19 -10.09
CA LYS A 55 13.23 10.17 -11.53
C LYS A 55 11.75 9.93 -11.81
N ILE A 56 11.12 8.99 -11.11
CA ILE A 56 9.71 8.70 -11.34
C ILE A 56 8.77 9.72 -10.71
N ALA A 57 9.17 10.33 -9.60
CA ALA A 57 8.37 11.32 -8.89
C ALA A 57 8.09 12.58 -9.70
N VAL A 58 8.94 12.92 -10.67
CA VAL A 58 8.79 14.12 -11.50
C VAL A 58 7.39 14.19 -12.14
N HIS A 59 6.81 13.06 -12.51
CA HIS A 59 5.48 12.99 -13.14
C HIS A 59 4.34 13.37 -12.19
N THR A 60 4.58 13.25 -10.86
CA THR A 60 3.59 13.58 -9.83
C THR A 60 3.56 15.08 -9.48
N LEU A 61 4.61 15.82 -9.87
CA LEU A 61 4.80 17.20 -9.40
C LEU A 61 3.92 18.21 -10.17
N PRO A 62 3.55 19.33 -9.52
CA PRO A 62 2.85 20.43 -10.18
C PRO A 62 3.59 20.92 -11.43
N GLY A 63 2.85 21.11 -12.51
CA GLY A 63 3.42 21.53 -13.79
C GLY A 63 4.20 20.46 -14.56
N LYS A 64 4.27 19.22 -14.06
CA LYS A 64 4.96 18.10 -14.71
C LYS A 64 4.02 16.98 -15.18
N GLY A 65 2.73 17.17 -15.02
CA GLY A 65 1.71 16.20 -15.36
C GLY A 65 0.74 15.96 -14.21
N GLU A 66 1.22 15.97 -12.96
CA GLU A 66 0.40 15.72 -11.77
C GLU A 66 -0.33 14.37 -11.85
N VAL A 67 0.35 13.38 -12.44
CA VAL A 67 -0.13 12.01 -12.61
C VAL A 67 0.57 11.15 -11.60
N SER A 68 -0.15 10.30 -10.86
CA SER A 68 0.47 9.31 -9.98
C SER A 68 1.30 8.31 -10.77
N VAL A 69 2.10 7.49 -10.11
CA VAL A 69 2.97 6.51 -10.78
C VAL A 69 2.95 5.15 -10.07
N LEU A 70 3.40 4.13 -10.80
CA LEU A 70 3.73 2.83 -10.24
C LEU A 70 4.90 2.96 -9.26
N ASP A 71 4.79 2.29 -8.11
CA ASP A 71 5.72 2.39 -6.99
C ASP A 71 6.89 1.39 -7.12
N PHE A 72 7.76 1.60 -8.11
CA PHE A 72 8.91 0.73 -8.35
C PHE A 72 9.90 0.66 -7.19
N PRO A 73 10.18 1.75 -6.44
CA PRO A 73 11.05 1.65 -5.25
C PRO A 73 10.49 0.71 -4.19
N MET A 74 9.18 0.77 -3.91
CA MET A 74 8.54 -0.15 -2.97
C MET A 74 8.50 -1.58 -3.52
N LYS A 75 8.26 -1.77 -4.82
CA LYS A 75 8.34 -3.08 -5.47
C LYS A 75 9.69 -3.74 -5.24
N GLN A 76 10.80 -3.00 -5.43
CA GLN A 76 12.13 -3.52 -5.18
C GLN A 76 12.34 -3.92 -3.71
N ALA A 77 11.89 -3.05 -2.78
CA ALA A 77 11.99 -3.33 -1.36
C ALA A 77 11.14 -4.55 -0.95
N MET A 78 9.93 -4.71 -1.51
CA MET A 78 9.06 -5.87 -1.25
C MET A 78 9.69 -7.18 -1.76
N ASP A 79 10.32 -7.20 -2.93
CA ASP A 79 11.05 -8.38 -3.42
C ASP A 79 12.19 -8.79 -2.48
N GLU A 80 12.89 -7.83 -1.88
CA GLU A 80 13.98 -8.12 -0.94
C GLU A 80 13.47 -8.63 0.40
N VAL A 81 12.33 -8.14 0.87
CA VAL A 81 11.77 -8.49 2.19
C VAL A 81 10.96 -9.77 2.16
N PHE A 82 10.14 -9.97 1.13
CA PHE A 82 9.18 -11.08 1.06
C PHE A 82 9.58 -12.17 0.07
N GLY A 83 10.51 -11.87 -0.83
CA GLY A 83 11.09 -12.83 -1.76
C GLY A 83 12.22 -13.66 -1.13
N SER A 84 13.00 -14.28 -1.98
CA SER A 84 14.07 -15.24 -1.57
C SER A 84 15.18 -14.63 -0.71
N LYS A 85 15.38 -13.30 -0.72
CA LYS A 85 16.40 -12.62 0.11
C LYS A 85 16.01 -12.53 1.59
N GLN A 86 14.72 -12.52 1.90
CA GLN A 86 14.16 -12.45 3.26
C GLN A 86 14.77 -11.35 4.15
N ALA A 87 15.01 -10.16 3.59
CA ALA A 87 15.45 -8.98 4.34
C ALA A 87 14.44 -8.60 5.44
N GLY A 88 14.87 -7.87 6.46
CA GLY A 88 13.99 -7.37 7.51
C GLY A 88 13.05 -6.25 7.03
N PHE A 89 11.99 -6.00 7.81
CA PHE A 89 11.00 -4.95 7.51
C PHE A 89 11.63 -3.55 7.42
N GLU A 90 12.77 -3.30 8.06
CA GLU A 90 13.52 -2.04 7.97
C GLU A 90 13.89 -1.67 6.53
N ARG A 91 13.97 -2.65 5.63
CA ARG A 91 14.26 -2.41 4.21
C ARG A 91 13.12 -1.69 3.47
N LEU A 92 11.90 -1.74 3.99
CA LEU A 92 10.73 -1.04 3.40
C LEU A 92 10.69 0.45 3.78
N GLU A 93 11.28 0.84 4.92
CA GLU A 93 11.15 2.18 5.47
C GLU A 93 11.61 3.29 4.51
N PRO A 94 12.80 3.18 3.85
CA PRO A 94 13.25 4.21 2.90
C PRO A 94 12.33 4.39 1.69
N ALA A 95 11.55 3.36 1.34
CA ALA A 95 10.62 3.39 0.21
C ALA A 95 9.20 3.88 0.61
N LEU A 96 8.96 4.22 1.86
CA LEU A 96 7.66 4.76 2.31
C LEU A 96 7.45 6.22 1.90
N PHE A 97 8.51 7.02 1.87
CA PHE A 97 8.46 8.44 1.49
C PHE A 97 7.41 9.27 2.23
N LEU A 98 7.18 8.98 3.52
CA LEU A 98 6.11 9.59 4.31
C LEU A 98 6.38 11.07 4.63
N GLN A 99 7.65 11.44 4.78
CA GLN A 99 8.12 12.79 5.01
C GLN A 99 9.22 13.12 4.00
N ASP A 100 9.28 14.35 3.52
CA ASP A 100 10.35 14.86 2.66
C ASP A 100 10.69 14.01 1.42
N GLY A 101 9.78 13.11 1.03
CA GLY A 101 9.94 12.28 -0.16
C GLY A 101 9.79 13.10 -1.46
N PRO A 102 10.23 12.55 -2.60
CA PRO A 102 10.20 13.27 -3.89
C PRO A 102 8.77 13.37 -4.47
N PHE A 103 7.85 12.51 -4.07
CA PHE A 103 6.49 12.44 -4.62
C PHE A 103 5.60 13.58 -4.13
N ALA A 104 4.66 14.02 -4.96
CA ALA A 104 3.64 14.98 -4.54
C ALA A 104 2.72 14.40 -3.46
N ASN A 105 2.33 13.15 -3.61
CA ASN A 105 1.54 12.41 -2.62
C ASN A 105 1.90 10.91 -2.62
N PRO A 106 2.64 10.41 -1.62
CA PRO A 106 3.04 8.99 -1.58
C PRO A 106 1.86 8.04 -1.34
N TYR A 107 0.72 8.53 -0.86
CA TYR A 107 -0.48 7.72 -0.61
C TYR A 107 -1.27 7.40 -1.89
N GLU A 108 -0.99 8.11 -3.00
CA GLU A 108 -1.60 7.85 -4.30
C GLU A 108 -0.75 6.95 -5.20
N LEU A 109 0.43 6.52 -4.76
CA LEU A 109 1.26 5.61 -5.53
C LEU A 109 0.56 4.25 -5.71
N ALA A 110 0.57 3.73 -6.94
CA ALA A 110 0.08 2.41 -7.26
C ALA A 110 1.14 1.38 -6.86
N THR A 111 1.00 0.81 -5.66
CA THR A 111 1.99 -0.07 -5.03
C THR A 111 1.76 -1.51 -5.44
N PHE A 112 2.80 -2.20 -5.87
CA PHE A 112 2.75 -3.55 -6.43
C PHE A 112 4.05 -4.32 -6.16
N TYR A 113 4.06 -5.63 -6.43
CA TYR A 113 5.28 -6.44 -6.43
C TYR A 113 5.44 -7.26 -7.73
N ASP A 114 4.34 -7.61 -8.41
CA ASP A 114 4.31 -8.28 -9.71
C ASP A 114 3.60 -7.43 -10.77
N ASN A 115 4.04 -7.52 -12.01
CA ASN A 115 3.32 -7.03 -13.18
C ASN A 115 3.64 -7.86 -14.44
N HIS A 116 3.07 -7.48 -15.59
CA HIS A 116 3.20 -8.18 -16.85
C HIS A 116 4.55 -7.96 -17.58
N ASP A 117 5.38 -7.04 -17.12
CA ASP A 117 6.65 -6.65 -17.72
C ASP A 117 7.87 -7.00 -16.85
N MET A 118 7.66 -7.76 -15.77
CA MET A 118 8.72 -8.09 -14.82
C MET A 118 8.72 -9.58 -14.47
N PRO A 119 9.87 -10.12 -13.97
CA PRO A 119 9.88 -11.43 -13.37
C PRO A 119 8.85 -11.52 -12.24
N ARG A 120 8.22 -12.69 -12.10
CA ARG A 120 7.36 -12.97 -10.94
C ARG A 120 8.19 -13.05 -9.67
N MET A 121 7.67 -12.51 -8.58
CA MET A 121 8.34 -12.59 -7.27
C MET A 121 8.66 -14.05 -6.93
N ASP A 122 9.89 -14.30 -6.50
CA ASP A 122 10.35 -15.60 -6.04
C ASP A 122 10.18 -15.69 -4.52
N ALA A 123 9.04 -16.21 -4.09
CA ALA A 123 8.66 -16.30 -2.68
C ALA A 123 7.97 -17.64 -2.37
N SER A 124 8.04 -18.06 -1.10
CA SER A 124 7.22 -19.13 -0.55
C SER A 124 5.75 -18.71 -0.46
N ASP A 125 4.85 -19.64 -0.12
CA ASP A 125 3.46 -19.30 0.17
C ASP A 125 3.35 -18.28 1.30
N THR A 126 4.17 -18.44 2.35
CA THR A 126 4.24 -17.51 3.48
C THR A 126 4.79 -16.14 3.07
N GLY A 127 5.80 -16.09 2.20
CA GLY A 127 6.31 -14.84 1.66
C GLY A 127 5.26 -14.06 0.88
N PHE A 128 4.40 -14.72 0.08
CA PHE A 128 3.26 -14.07 -0.57
C PHE A 128 2.22 -13.59 0.44
N ILE A 129 1.94 -14.37 1.50
CA ILE A 129 1.01 -13.96 2.58
C ILE A 129 1.53 -12.68 3.25
N ASP A 130 2.81 -12.66 3.62
CA ASP A 130 3.44 -11.49 4.25
C ASP A 130 3.45 -10.27 3.33
N ALA A 131 3.73 -10.47 2.04
CA ALA A 131 3.66 -9.41 1.03
C ALA A 131 2.25 -8.82 0.92
N HIS A 132 1.21 -9.65 0.95
CA HIS A 132 -0.18 -9.19 0.93
C HIS A 132 -0.57 -8.47 2.22
N ASN A 133 -0.15 -8.98 3.39
CA ASN A 133 -0.40 -8.33 4.67
C ASN A 133 0.18 -6.90 4.67
N TRP A 134 1.40 -6.72 4.15
CA TRP A 134 2.00 -5.40 3.97
C TRP A 134 1.25 -4.56 2.93
N LEU A 135 1.08 -5.08 1.72
CA LEU A 135 0.51 -4.35 0.57
C LEU A 135 -0.89 -3.78 0.87
N PHE A 136 -1.70 -4.53 1.60
CA PHE A 136 -3.08 -4.12 1.91
C PHE A 136 -3.23 -3.31 3.19
N THR A 137 -2.19 -3.19 4.02
CA THR A 137 -2.25 -2.38 5.26
C THR A 137 -1.38 -1.13 5.22
N ALA A 138 -0.28 -1.14 4.49
CA ALA A 138 0.59 0.02 4.33
C ALA A 138 -0.03 1.09 3.39
N ARG A 139 0.68 2.22 3.26
CA ARG A 139 0.31 3.33 2.38
C ARG A 139 0.30 2.90 0.91
N GLY A 140 -0.40 3.66 0.08
CA GLY A 140 -0.51 3.46 -1.35
C GLY A 140 -1.79 2.73 -1.77
N ILE A 141 -1.98 2.62 -3.07
CA ILE A 141 -3.10 1.91 -3.70
C ILE A 141 -2.61 0.51 -4.07
N PRO A 142 -3.10 -0.56 -3.43
CA PRO A 142 -2.62 -1.90 -3.70
C PRO A 142 -2.99 -2.35 -5.11
N VAL A 143 -2.01 -2.83 -5.85
CA VAL A 143 -2.18 -3.43 -7.18
C VAL A 143 -1.73 -4.88 -7.11
N LEU A 144 -2.63 -5.78 -7.46
CA LEU A 144 -2.38 -7.21 -7.53
C LEU A 144 -2.42 -7.67 -8.99
N TYR A 145 -1.34 -8.32 -9.43
CA TYR A 145 -1.29 -8.89 -10.76
C TYR A 145 -1.93 -10.29 -10.75
N TYR A 146 -2.64 -10.66 -11.82
CA TYR A 146 -3.33 -11.95 -11.89
C TYR A 146 -2.37 -13.12 -11.63
N GLY A 147 -2.83 -14.10 -10.86
CA GLY A 147 -2.07 -15.28 -10.48
C GLY A 147 -1.16 -15.08 -9.25
N SER A 148 -0.83 -13.84 -8.88
CA SER A 148 -0.04 -13.57 -7.66
C SER A 148 -0.79 -13.98 -6.39
N GLU A 149 -2.12 -13.96 -6.43
CA GLU A 149 -3.01 -14.45 -5.37
C GLU A 149 -2.89 -15.96 -5.10
N THR A 150 -2.18 -16.69 -5.95
CA THR A 150 -1.92 -18.13 -5.77
C THR A 150 -0.44 -18.48 -5.95
N GLY A 151 0.44 -17.47 -6.10
CA GLY A 151 1.86 -17.69 -6.39
C GLY A 151 2.11 -18.32 -7.76
N PHE A 152 1.24 -18.04 -8.75
CA PHE A 152 1.34 -18.57 -10.11
C PHE A 152 2.66 -18.14 -10.78
N MET A 153 3.38 -19.11 -11.35
CA MET A 153 4.66 -18.88 -12.02
C MET A 153 5.73 -18.17 -11.18
N ARG A 154 5.66 -18.31 -9.83
CA ARG A 154 6.65 -17.72 -8.91
C ARG A 154 8.09 -17.98 -9.36
N GLY A 155 8.95 -16.98 -9.22
CA GLY A 155 10.38 -17.07 -9.57
C GLY A 155 10.67 -17.21 -11.05
N ARG A 156 9.68 -17.21 -11.94
CA ARG A 156 9.90 -17.27 -13.37
C ARG A 156 10.36 -15.92 -13.92
N ALA A 157 11.35 -16.00 -14.80
CA ALA A 157 11.90 -14.83 -15.47
C ALA A 157 10.85 -14.11 -16.32
N GLU A 158 11.12 -12.85 -16.60
CA GLU A 158 10.39 -12.06 -17.58
C GLU A 158 10.25 -12.83 -18.90
N HIS A 159 9.11 -12.68 -19.56
CA HIS A 159 8.69 -13.39 -20.77
C HIS A 159 8.51 -14.93 -20.61
N ALA A 160 9.04 -15.53 -19.54
CA ALA A 160 8.85 -16.96 -19.26
C ALA A 160 7.70 -17.25 -18.29
N GLY A 161 7.31 -16.27 -17.45
CA GLY A 161 6.32 -16.46 -16.39
C GLY A 161 5.34 -15.30 -16.17
N ASN A 162 5.52 -14.16 -16.84
CA ASN A 162 4.75 -12.96 -16.55
C ASN A 162 3.47 -12.78 -17.38
N ARG A 163 3.30 -13.49 -18.51
CA ARG A 163 2.10 -13.38 -19.37
C ARG A 163 1.44 -14.72 -19.71
N ASN A 164 1.69 -15.75 -18.89
CA ASN A 164 1.18 -17.08 -19.14
C ASN A 164 -0.32 -17.19 -18.92
N TYR A 165 -0.98 -18.05 -19.70
CA TYR A 165 -2.39 -18.33 -19.50
C TYR A 165 -2.63 -18.97 -18.13
N TYR A 166 -3.51 -18.37 -17.32
CA TYR A 166 -3.80 -18.86 -15.98
C TYR A 166 -4.66 -20.12 -16.00
N GLY A 167 -5.70 -20.14 -16.83
CA GLY A 167 -6.58 -21.27 -17.04
C GLY A 167 -7.72 -21.39 -16.04
N GLN A 168 -8.87 -21.90 -16.50
CA GLN A 168 -10.08 -22.01 -15.70
C GLN A 168 -9.88 -22.92 -14.48
N GLU A 169 -9.15 -24.02 -14.61
CA GLU A 169 -8.87 -24.96 -13.50
C GLU A 169 -8.19 -24.26 -12.31
N ARG A 170 -7.28 -23.30 -12.58
CA ARG A 170 -6.62 -22.53 -11.52
C ARG A 170 -7.54 -21.49 -10.90
N VAL A 171 -8.41 -20.88 -11.71
CA VAL A 171 -9.45 -19.98 -11.20
C VAL A 171 -10.36 -20.75 -10.24
N ASP A 172 -10.84 -21.94 -10.64
CA ASP A 172 -11.74 -22.76 -9.84
C ASP A 172 -11.08 -23.29 -8.56
N ALA A 173 -9.77 -23.53 -8.59
CA ALA A 173 -9.00 -24.02 -7.44
C ALA A 173 -8.44 -22.90 -6.55
N ALA A 174 -8.46 -21.63 -6.98
CA ALA A 174 -7.77 -20.52 -6.29
C ALA A 174 -8.19 -20.37 -4.82
N TRP A 175 -9.47 -20.57 -4.49
CA TRP A 175 -10.00 -20.46 -3.14
C TRP A 175 -9.41 -21.52 -2.16
N GLN A 176 -8.81 -22.59 -2.66
CA GLN A 176 -8.10 -23.60 -1.85
C GLN A 176 -6.69 -23.13 -1.46
N SER A 177 -6.14 -22.19 -2.19
CA SER A 177 -4.80 -21.64 -1.92
C SER A 177 -4.74 -20.94 -0.56
N PRO A 178 -3.74 -21.24 0.29
CA PRO A 178 -3.53 -20.50 1.54
C PRO A 178 -3.23 -19.02 1.27
N ILE A 179 -2.53 -18.70 0.18
CA ILE A 179 -2.23 -17.32 -0.24
C ILE A 179 -3.54 -16.58 -0.52
N HIS A 180 -4.43 -17.15 -1.33
CA HIS A 180 -5.70 -16.53 -1.69
C HIS A 180 -6.60 -16.31 -0.47
N ARG A 181 -6.64 -17.27 0.48
CA ARG A 181 -7.43 -17.11 1.71
C ARG A 181 -6.91 -15.96 2.58
N ALA A 182 -5.60 -15.89 2.78
CA ALA A 182 -4.98 -14.81 3.54
C ALA A 182 -5.19 -13.45 2.86
N LEU A 183 -5.01 -13.39 1.53
CA LEU A 183 -5.30 -12.20 0.74
C LEU A 183 -6.75 -11.75 0.90
N SER A 184 -7.71 -12.68 0.80
CA SER A 184 -9.14 -12.37 0.96
C SER A 184 -9.42 -11.76 2.33
N GLN A 185 -8.79 -12.28 3.39
CA GLN A 185 -8.93 -11.75 4.74
C GLN A 185 -8.42 -10.30 4.83
N VAL A 186 -7.16 -10.03 4.43
CA VAL A 186 -6.58 -8.69 4.55
C VAL A 186 -7.23 -7.68 3.60
N ALA A 187 -7.68 -8.11 2.42
CA ALA A 187 -8.43 -7.26 1.50
C ALA A 187 -9.78 -6.83 2.08
N ASN A 188 -10.49 -7.75 2.77
CA ASN A 188 -11.72 -7.42 3.46
C ASN A 188 -11.49 -6.49 4.65
N LEU A 189 -10.40 -6.65 5.42
CA LEU A 189 -10.00 -5.69 6.45
C LEU A 189 -9.81 -4.28 5.88
N ARG A 190 -9.06 -4.15 4.78
CA ARG A 190 -8.87 -2.86 4.11
C ARG A 190 -10.18 -2.29 3.60
N LYS A 191 -11.03 -3.11 2.98
CA LYS A 191 -12.35 -2.67 2.45
C LYS A 191 -13.26 -2.12 3.55
N ALA A 192 -13.18 -2.67 4.75
CA ALA A 192 -14.02 -2.27 5.89
C ALA A 192 -13.44 -1.08 6.70
N SER A 193 -12.20 -0.66 6.45
CA SER A 193 -11.50 0.34 7.27
C SER A 193 -11.10 1.56 6.45
N PRO A 194 -11.70 2.75 6.67
CA PRO A 194 -11.26 3.99 6.04
C PRO A 194 -9.81 4.35 6.43
N ALA A 195 -9.37 4.00 7.64
CA ALA A 195 -8.00 4.22 8.06
C ALA A 195 -7.00 3.40 7.21
N LEU A 196 -7.27 2.13 6.94
CA LEU A 196 -6.42 1.31 6.07
C LEU A 196 -6.44 1.78 4.62
N GLN A 197 -7.56 2.32 4.14
CA GLN A 197 -7.70 2.80 2.76
C GLN A 197 -6.99 4.14 2.54
N ARG A 198 -7.22 5.13 3.44
CA ARG A 198 -6.91 6.54 3.21
C ARG A 198 -6.12 7.21 4.34
N GLY A 199 -5.92 6.52 5.48
CA GLY A 199 -5.27 7.09 6.66
C GLY A 199 -3.80 7.40 6.44
N LEU A 200 -3.27 8.38 7.15
CA LEU A 200 -1.83 8.63 7.25
C LEU A 200 -1.16 7.46 7.97
N GLN A 201 0.04 7.10 7.54
CA GLN A 201 0.82 6.02 8.14
C GLN A 201 1.84 6.58 9.13
N VAL A 202 1.83 6.09 10.37
CA VAL A 202 2.78 6.46 11.42
C VAL A 202 3.56 5.21 11.81
N PRO A 203 4.80 5.02 11.35
CA PRO A 203 5.62 3.89 11.74
C PRO A 203 5.96 3.94 13.24
N LEU A 204 5.95 2.77 13.88
CA LEU A 204 6.39 2.56 15.26
C LEU A 204 7.62 1.65 15.30
N GLU A 205 7.54 0.51 14.63
CA GLU A 205 8.62 -0.49 14.55
C GLU A 205 8.62 -1.10 13.13
N LEU A 206 9.77 -1.07 12.48
CA LEU A 206 10.04 -1.82 11.26
C LEU A 206 11.42 -2.44 11.44
N ALA A 207 11.49 -3.69 11.94
CA ALA A 207 12.74 -4.33 12.28
C ALA A 207 12.66 -5.86 12.18
N GLY A 208 13.60 -6.48 11.50
CA GLY A 208 13.64 -7.93 11.35
C GLY A 208 12.33 -8.50 10.82
N ASN A 209 11.68 -9.36 11.61
CA ASN A 209 10.41 -10.00 11.25
C ASN A 209 9.17 -9.25 11.76
N ARG A 210 9.34 -8.09 12.37
CA ARG A 210 8.28 -7.36 13.06
C ARG A 210 8.00 -6.01 12.40
N ALA A 211 6.73 -5.70 12.19
CA ALA A 211 6.29 -4.37 11.82
C ALA A 211 5.10 -3.93 12.66
N ALA A 212 5.15 -2.70 13.16
CA ALA A 212 4.06 -2.04 13.86
C ALA A 212 3.92 -0.60 13.36
N PHE A 213 2.70 -0.20 13.01
CA PHE A 213 2.42 1.17 12.58
C PHE A 213 0.94 1.50 12.74
N TYR A 214 0.65 2.80 12.88
CA TYR A 214 -0.72 3.28 12.78
C TYR A 214 -1.08 3.66 11.34
N ARG A 215 -2.36 3.52 11.02
CA ARG A 215 -3.05 4.19 9.94
C ARG A 215 -4.14 5.05 10.55
N VAL A 216 -4.12 6.36 10.31
CA VAL A 216 -5.03 7.30 10.96
C VAL A 216 -5.81 8.09 9.91
N TYR A 217 -7.12 7.97 9.96
CA TYR A 217 -8.05 8.67 9.09
C TYR A 217 -8.89 9.65 9.90
N GLU A 218 -8.87 10.92 9.50
CA GLU A 218 -9.70 11.99 10.04
C GLU A 218 -10.16 12.89 8.90
N HIS A 219 -11.39 12.73 8.44
CA HIS A 219 -11.94 13.55 7.37
C HIS A 219 -13.47 13.61 7.44
N ALA A 220 -14.02 14.81 7.22
CA ALA A 220 -15.47 15.05 7.10
C ALA A 220 -16.32 14.48 8.25
N GLY A 221 -15.77 14.43 9.48
CA GLY A 221 -16.46 13.89 10.66
C GLY A 221 -16.32 12.37 10.83
N GLU A 222 -15.70 11.68 9.90
CA GLU A 222 -15.26 10.29 10.09
C GLU A 222 -13.88 10.24 10.72
N HIS A 223 -13.72 9.36 11.70
CA HIS A 223 -12.48 9.19 12.44
C HIS A 223 -12.21 7.71 12.69
N GLN A 224 -11.02 7.25 12.39
CA GLN A 224 -10.58 5.91 12.74
C GLN A 224 -9.08 5.85 12.89
N ILE A 225 -8.61 5.20 13.95
CA ILE A 225 -7.22 4.83 14.17
C ILE A 225 -7.12 3.32 14.02
N ALA A 226 -6.27 2.84 13.12
CA ALA A 226 -5.94 1.43 12.99
C ALA A 226 -4.49 1.21 13.43
N LEU A 227 -4.26 0.34 14.41
CA LEU A 227 -2.95 -0.19 14.77
C LEU A 227 -2.74 -1.50 14.04
N VAL A 228 -1.73 -1.56 13.19
CA VAL A 228 -1.35 -2.73 12.41
C VAL A 228 -0.10 -3.36 13.01
N LEU A 229 -0.16 -4.66 13.26
CA LEU A 229 0.95 -5.48 13.74
C LEU A 229 1.16 -6.64 12.75
N LEU A 230 2.37 -6.76 12.21
CA LEU A 230 2.74 -7.80 11.25
C LEU A 230 3.92 -8.61 11.78
N ASN A 231 3.84 -9.91 11.59
CA ASN A 231 4.92 -10.84 11.88
C ASN A 231 5.18 -11.70 10.64
N LYS A 232 6.39 -11.62 10.06
CA LYS A 232 6.82 -12.49 8.95
C LYS A 232 7.77 -13.61 9.38
N GLY A 233 7.91 -13.84 10.69
CA GLY A 233 8.71 -14.93 11.24
C GLY A 233 7.95 -16.25 11.33
N ASP A 234 8.70 -17.35 11.45
CA ASP A 234 8.17 -18.72 11.54
C ASP A 234 7.60 -19.08 12.94
N ALA A 235 7.67 -18.16 13.89
CA ALA A 235 7.11 -18.31 15.24
C ALA A 235 6.19 -17.14 15.58
N ALA A 236 5.29 -17.34 16.54
CA ALA A 236 4.47 -16.24 17.06
C ALA A 236 5.36 -15.21 17.79
N GLU A 237 5.01 -13.92 17.65
CA GLU A 237 5.72 -12.79 18.24
C GLU A 237 4.82 -11.99 19.16
N ALA A 238 5.31 -11.70 20.37
CA ALA A 238 4.63 -10.85 21.32
C ALA A 238 4.93 -9.37 21.06
N PHE A 239 3.89 -8.58 20.82
CA PHE A 239 3.97 -7.12 20.68
C PHE A 239 3.50 -6.45 21.96
N ARG A 240 4.22 -5.41 22.37
CA ARG A 240 3.82 -4.48 23.40
C ARG A 240 3.89 -3.06 22.84
N ILE A 241 2.75 -2.43 22.68
CA ILE A 241 2.62 -1.08 22.13
C ILE A 241 2.18 -0.13 23.22
N ASP A 242 3.02 0.84 23.55
CA ASP A 242 2.75 1.95 24.46
C ASP A 242 3.02 3.32 23.80
N GLN A 243 3.73 3.33 22.66
CA GLN A 243 4.05 4.53 21.92
C GLN A 243 2.83 5.06 21.16
N LEU A 244 2.50 6.33 21.37
CA LEU A 244 1.40 7.03 20.68
C LEU A 244 0.05 6.31 20.80
N LEU A 245 -0.13 5.46 21.82
CA LEU A 245 -1.33 4.68 22.02
C LEU A 245 -2.39 5.51 22.73
N GLN A 246 -3.50 5.76 22.06
CA GLN A 246 -4.63 6.48 22.60
C GLN A 246 -5.51 5.55 23.45
N ALA A 247 -5.93 6.02 24.63
CA ALA A 247 -6.90 5.32 25.48
C ALA A 247 -8.23 5.12 24.74
N GLY A 248 -8.88 3.96 24.96
CA GLY A 248 -10.16 3.63 24.34
C GLY A 248 -10.41 2.14 24.23
N ASP A 249 -11.55 1.79 23.62
CA ASP A 249 -11.95 0.40 23.37
C ASP A 249 -11.54 -0.03 21.97
N TRP A 250 -10.39 -0.66 21.88
CA TRP A 250 -9.82 -1.17 20.64
C TRP A 250 -10.46 -2.52 20.26
N LYS A 251 -10.84 -2.66 19.01
CA LYS A 251 -11.40 -3.90 18.45
C LYS A 251 -10.40 -4.52 17.50
N ASP A 252 -10.01 -5.76 17.74
CA ASP A 252 -9.30 -6.55 16.73
C ASP A 252 -10.24 -6.84 15.56
N ALA A 253 -9.90 -6.35 14.38
CA ALA A 253 -10.70 -6.52 13.18
C ALA A 253 -10.55 -7.94 12.57
N VAL A 254 -9.54 -8.72 12.99
CA VAL A 254 -9.27 -10.08 12.51
C VAL A 254 -10.21 -11.08 13.18
N ASP A 255 -10.35 -11.00 14.52
CA ASP A 255 -11.13 -11.99 15.30
C ASP A 255 -12.30 -11.38 16.10
N GLY A 256 -12.42 -10.05 16.12
CA GLY A 256 -13.50 -9.32 16.78
C GLY A 256 -13.31 -9.10 18.28
N THR A 257 -12.22 -9.58 18.87
CA THR A 257 -11.92 -9.35 20.30
C THR A 257 -11.76 -7.86 20.60
N ARG A 258 -12.05 -7.48 21.87
CA ARG A 258 -11.95 -6.10 22.34
C ARG A 258 -10.92 -6.00 23.45
N VAL A 259 -10.16 -4.90 23.43
CA VAL A 259 -9.17 -4.55 24.44
C VAL A 259 -9.42 -3.11 24.86
N THR A 260 -9.78 -2.91 26.14
CA THR A 260 -9.86 -1.56 26.71
C THR A 260 -8.47 -1.13 27.16
N VAL A 261 -8.00 -0.02 26.63
CA VAL A 261 -6.72 0.59 26.96
C VAL A 261 -6.97 1.86 27.78
N ALA A 262 -6.46 1.92 29.02
CA ALA A 262 -6.51 3.12 29.83
C ALA A 262 -5.34 4.08 29.49
N GLU A 263 -5.40 5.31 29.98
CA GLU A 263 -4.34 6.28 29.76
C GLU A 263 -3.02 5.80 30.39
N GLY A 264 -1.96 5.75 29.60
CA GLY A 264 -0.63 5.28 30.03
C GLY A 264 -0.45 3.76 30.00
N ASP A 265 -1.48 2.99 29.67
CA ASP A 265 -1.36 1.55 29.49
C ASP A 265 -0.69 1.17 28.18
N ALA A 266 -0.35 -0.12 28.05
CA ALA A 266 0.13 -0.71 26.80
C ALA A 266 -0.85 -1.73 26.26
N LEU A 267 -1.01 -1.78 24.94
CA LEU A 267 -1.69 -2.88 24.25
C LEU A 267 -0.68 -4.01 24.04
N GLN A 268 -1.07 -5.21 24.49
CA GLN A 268 -0.28 -6.43 24.29
C GLN A 268 -1.02 -7.37 23.34
N ALA A 269 -0.28 -7.97 22.40
CA ALA A 269 -0.85 -8.88 21.43
C ALA A 269 0.18 -9.92 20.97
N ASP A 270 -0.25 -11.16 20.87
CA ASP A 270 0.51 -12.21 20.19
C ASP A 270 0.09 -12.26 18.72
N VAL A 271 1.05 -12.05 17.81
CA VAL A 271 0.84 -12.13 16.37
C VAL A 271 1.37 -13.48 15.88
N PRO A 272 0.53 -14.33 15.28
CA PRO A 272 0.96 -15.65 14.78
C PRO A 272 2.11 -15.55 13.79
N ALA A 273 2.80 -16.66 13.56
CA ALA A 273 3.75 -16.79 12.46
C ALA A 273 3.09 -16.41 11.13
N HIS A 274 3.75 -15.60 10.32
CA HIS A 274 3.25 -15.07 9.05
C HIS A 274 1.85 -14.44 9.16
N GLY A 275 1.61 -13.78 10.29
CA GLY A 275 0.29 -13.30 10.70
C GLY A 275 0.16 -11.80 10.80
N ILE A 276 -1.09 -11.39 11.04
CA ILE A 276 -1.50 -10.01 11.17
C ILE A 276 -2.49 -9.84 12.32
N LYS A 277 -2.37 -8.72 13.05
CA LYS A 277 -3.40 -8.17 13.91
C LYS A 277 -3.69 -6.73 13.50
N VAL A 278 -4.95 -6.34 13.52
CA VAL A 278 -5.39 -4.97 13.22
C VAL A 278 -6.38 -4.54 14.28
N TYR A 279 -5.96 -3.65 15.15
CA TYR A 279 -6.82 -3.06 16.18
C TYR A 279 -7.39 -1.75 15.69
N LEU A 280 -8.70 -1.59 15.72
CA LEU A 280 -9.42 -0.39 15.29
C LEU A 280 -9.98 0.35 16.51
N LEU A 281 -9.78 1.66 16.52
CA LEU A 281 -10.43 2.60 17.44
C LEU A 281 -11.21 3.63 16.59
N ASP A 282 -12.55 3.55 16.66
CA ASP A 282 -13.44 4.46 15.95
C ASP A 282 -13.64 5.75 16.79
N ALA A 283 -12.59 6.57 16.84
CA ALA A 283 -12.57 7.82 17.60
C ALA A 283 -11.66 8.85 16.94
N ALA A 284 -11.93 10.13 17.19
CA ALA A 284 -11.02 11.21 16.80
C ALA A 284 -9.71 11.11 17.60
N VAL A 285 -8.62 11.56 16.99
CA VAL A 285 -7.32 11.62 17.66
C VAL A 285 -7.38 12.68 18.77
N THR A 286 -7.19 12.27 20.01
CA THR A 286 -7.15 13.16 21.18
C THR A 286 -5.74 13.29 21.77
N LEU A 287 -4.89 12.28 21.56
CA LEU A 287 -3.52 12.24 22.09
C LEU A 287 -2.63 13.30 21.41
N PRO A 288 -2.10 14.31 22.16
CA PRO A 288 -1.34 15.41 21.58
C PRO A 288 -0.09 14.96 20.80
N ALA A 289 0.62 13.96 21.32
CA ALA A 289 1.81 13.42 20.66
C ALA A 289 1.50 12.80 19.30
N LEU A 290 0.37 12.07 19.17
CA LEU A 290 -0.07 11.51 17.90
C LEU A 290 -0.51 12.63 16.94
N LYS A 291 -1.21 13.67 17.39
CA LYS A 291 -1.56 14.84 16.57
C LYS A 291 -0.31 15.50 16.00
N THR A 292 0.69 15.77 16.83
CA THR A 292 1.96 16.37 16.38
C THR A 292 2.63 15.51 15.30
N ARG A 293 2.62 14.19 15.49
CA ARG A 293 3.20 13.28 14.51
C ARG A 293 2.44 13.28 13.18
N LEU A 294 1.11 13.31 13.25
CA LEU A 294 0.25 13.40 12.06
C LEU A 294 0.44 14.71 11.30
N ASP A 295 0.54 15.84 12.02
CA ASP A 295 0.76 17.15 11.39
C ASP A 295 2.09 17.19 10.62
N ALA A 296 3.13 16.53 11.15
CA ALA A 296 4.41 16.38 10.45
C ALA A 296 4.35 15.48 9.20
N LEU A 297 3.36 14.57 9.14
CA LEU A 297 3.17 13.63 8.02
C LEU A 297 2.16 14.13 6.98
N ARG A 298 1.46 15.23 7.24
CA ARG A 298 0.53 15.82 6.27
C ARG A 298 1.29 16.26 5.03
N VAL A 299 0.83 15.78 3.89
CA VAL A 299 1.42 16.16 2.60
C VAL A 299 1.20 17.64 2.37
N THR A 300 2.28 18.41 2.40
CA THR A 300 2.24 19.82 1.99
C THR A 300 2.26 19.87 0.47
N PRO A 301 1.31 20.57 -0.19
CA PRO A 301 1.35 20.73 -1.63
C PRO A 301 2.71 21.29 -2.07
N LYS A 302 3.40 20.55 -2.93
CA LYS A 302 4.68 21.03 -3.51
C LYS A 302 4.37 22.18 -4.47
N THR A 303 4.92 23.33 -4.19
CA THR A 303 4.83 24.49 -5.11
C THR A 303 5.75 24.28 -6.30
N GLN A 304 5.38 24.87 -7.45
CA GLN A 304 6.28 24.93 -8.60
C GLN A 304 7.54 25.73 -8.18
N GLY A 305 8.70 25.07 -8.18
CA GLY A 305 9.99 25.72 -8.10
C GLY A 305 10.52 26.10 -9.48
#